data_b8ba7ef89d56410701d803d64987b459
#
_entry.id   b8ba7ef89d56410701d803d64987b459
#
_cell.length_a   1.000
_cell.length_b   1.000
_cell.length_c   1.000
_cell.angle_alpha   90.00
_cell.angle_beta   90.00
_cell.angle_gamma   90.00
#
_symmetry.space_group_name_H-M   'P 1'
#
loop_
_entity.id
_entity.type
_entity.pdbx_description
1 polymer ?
#
loop_
_entity_poly.entity_id
_entity_poly.type
_entity_poly.pdbx_seq_one_letter_code
_entity_poly.pdbx_strand_id
1 'polypeptide(L)'
;IPTRRSSDLLTPTKEVSREKVDAYTTLIESLKALPIELDCETHDYVTGTISHLPHIIASSLVNYVKQADTKDELMKLLAAGGFKDITRIASSSPTMWQHICLKNKDNILNILDAYMDKLKQIASIIEDEDEQGIYQWFDSSRNYRNSIPNRSSGPIKKVFAVYCDIIDEAGGIATIATILADRKSTRLNSSHGKLS
;
A
#
# COMPACT_ATOMS: atom_id res chain seq x y z
N ILE A 1 -18.86 10.98 -8.53
CA ILE A 1 -17.82 10.90 -9.56
C ILE A 1 -17.19 9.52 -9.44
N PRO A 2 -17.19 8.68 -10.49
CA PRO A 2 -16.55 7.38 -10.39
C PRO A 2 -15.07 7.60 -10.07
N THR A 3 -14.59 6.97 -9.01
CA THR A 3 -13.18 6.91 -8.68
C THR A 3 -12.47 6.25 -9.85
N ARG A 4 -11.63 6.98 -10.55
CA ARG A 4 -10.86 6.45 -11.68
C ARG A 4 -9.98 5.33 -11.16
N ARG A 5 -10.26 4.10 -11.58
CA ARG A 5 -9.33 2.99 -11.39
C ARG A 5 -8.07 3.31 -12.18
N SER A 6 -6.92 3.14 -11.58
CA SER A 6 -5.64 3.40 -12.25
C SER A 6 -5.27 2.29 -13.23
N SER A 7 -5.76 1.07 -13.00
CA SER A 7 -5.53 -0.10 -13.84
C SER A 7 -6.67 -1.11 -13.68
N ASP A 8 -6.94 -1.85 -14.74
CA ASP A 8 -7.83 -3.01 -14.77
C ASP A 8 -7.05 -4.24 -15.22
N LEU A 9 -7.14 -5.32 -14.46
CA LEU A 9 -6.49 -6.59 -14.79
C LEU A 9 -7.42 -7.44 -15.64
N LEU A 10 -6.90 -7.92 -16.76
CA LEU A 10 -7.58 -8.84 -17.65
C LEU A 10 -6.91 -10.21 -17.57
N THR A 11 -7.68 -11.22 -17.24
CA THR A 11 -7.22 -12.61 -17.16
C THR A 11 -8.05 -13.49 -18.11
N PRO A 12 -7.88 -13.34 -19.43
CA PRO A 12 -8.66 -14.10 -20.39
C PRO A 12 -8.34 -15.59 -20.31
N THR A 13 -9.38 -16.43 -20.29
CA THR A 13 -9.21 -17.88 -20.41
C THR A 13 -8.91 -18.25 -21.87
N LYS A 14 -8.39 -19.46 -22.07
CA LYS A 14 -8.05 -19.99 -23.40
C LYS A 14 -9.27 -20.07 -24.35
N GLU A 15 -10.47 -20.02 -23.81
CA GLU A 15 -11.73 -20.09 -24.56
C GLU A 15 -12.18 -18.73 -25.12
N VAL A 16 -11.59 -17.64 -24.63
CA VAL A 16 -11.94 -16.28 -25.05
C VAL A 16 -11.13 -15.91 -26.29
N SER A 17 -11.83 -15.54 -27.39
CA SER A 17 -11.15 -15.14 -28.62
C SER A 17 -10.40 -13.83 -28.44
N ARG A 18 -9.28 -13.66 -29.13
CA ARG A 18 -8.47 -12.43 -29.11
C ARG A 18 -9.29 -11.19 -29.46
N GLU A 19 -10.19 -11.29 -30.44
CA GLU A 19 -11.08 -10.20 -30.83
C GLU A 19 -11.90 -9.65 -29.64
N LYS A 20 -12.43 -10.55 -28.77
CA LYS A 20 -13.16 -10.13 -27.58
C LYS A 20 -12.26 -9.46 -26.55
N VAL A 21 -11.05 -9.96 -26.37
CA VAL A 21 -10.07 -9.35 -25.47
C VAL A 21 -9.72 -7.95 -25.95
N ASP A 22 -9.45 -7.77 -27.24
CA ASP A 22 -9.09 -6.48 -27.83
C ASP A 22 -10.25 -5.47 -27.76
N ALA A 23 -11.48 -5.93 -27.98
CA ALA A 23 -12.67 -5.09 -27.84
C ALA A 23 -12.85 -4.61 -26.39
N TYR A 24 -12.62 -5.50 -25.41
CA TYR A 24 -12.71 -5.15 -23.99
C TYR A 24 -11.56 -4.23 -23.53
N THR A 25 -10.36 -4.48 -24.03
CA THR A 25 -9.19 -3.60 -23.84
C THR A 25 -9.50 -2.18 -24.33
N THR A 26 -10.03 -2.05 -25.54
CA THR A 26 -10.44 -0.76 -26.11
C THR A 26 -11.50 -0.05 -25.23
N LEU A 27 -12.45 -0.81 -24.70
CA LEU A 27 -13.44 -0.25 -23.78
C LEU A 27 -12.78 0.31 -22.50
N ILE A 28 -11.88 -0.45 -21.89
CA ILE A 28 -11.15 -0.03 -20.68
C ILE A 28 -10.36 1.25 -20.96
N GLU A 29 -9.64 1.32 -22.09
CA GLU A 29 -8.89 2.50 -22.50
C GLU A 29 -9.79 3.72 -22.71
N SER A 30 -10.98 3.53 -23.30
CA SER A 30 -11.97 4.60 -23.49
C SER A 30 -12.43 5.19 -22.17
N LEU A 31 -12.44 4.40 -21.10
CA LEU A 31 -12.73 4.81 -19.73
C LEU A 31 -11.51 5.44 -19.02
N LYS A 32 -10.39 5.59 -19.74
CA LYS A 32 -9.12 6.13 -19.25
C LYS A 32 -8.52 5.30 -18.10
N ALA A 33 -8.79 4.02 -18.08
CA ALA A 33 -8.09 3.05 -17.24
C ALA A 33 -6.96 2.39 -18.04
N LEU A 34 -5.96 1.86 -17.35
CA LEU A 34 -4.85 1.14 -17.98
C LEU A 34 -5.18 -0.36 -17.94
N PRO A 35 -5.43 -1.01 -19.10
CA PRO A 35 -5.60 -2.45 -19.15
C PRO A 35 -4.24 -3.14 -18.95
N ILE A 36 -4.21 -4.17 -18.08
CA ILE A 36 -3.05 -5.03 -17.89
C ILE A 36 -3.52 -6.46 -18.10
N GLU A 37 -3.04 -7.08 -19.17
CA GLU A 37 -3.34 -8.48 -19.46
C GLU A 37 -2.33 -9.40 -18.78
N LEU A 38 -2.83 -10.38 -18.05
CA LEU A 38 -2.05 -11.43 -17.38
C LEU A 38 -2.70 -12.79 -17.64
N ASP A 39 -1.90 -13.85 -17.66
CA ASP A 39 -2.47 -15.19 -17.53
C ASP A 39 -2.97 -15.44 -16.09
N CYS A 40 -3.84 -16.41 -15.91
CA CYS A 40 -4.48 -16.69 -14.63
C CYS A 40 -3.46 -17.08 -13.54
N GLU A 41 -2.42 -17.85 -13.91
CA GLU A 41 -1.40 -18.31 -12.97
C GLU A 41 -0.57 -17.14 -12.44
N THR A 42 -0.09 -16.28 -13.34
CA THR A 42 0.63 -15.04 -12.98
C THR A 42 -0.26 -14.11 -12.15
N HIS A 43 -1.54 -13.95 -12.52
CA HIS A 43 -2.49 -13.15 -11.73
C HIS A 43 -2.61 -13.69 -10.30
N ASP A 44 -2.83 -14.99 -10.13
CA ASP A 44 -3.07 -15.60 -8.83
C ASP A 44 -1.83 -15.55 -7.93
N TYR A 45 -0.63 -15.72 -8.50
CA TYR A 45 0.63 -15.54 -7.78
C TYR A 45 0.86 -14.09 -7.35
N VAL A 46 0.69 -13.13 -8.28
CA VAL A 46 0.88 -11.71 -7.99
C VAL A 46 -0.11 -11.22 -6.95
N THR A 47 -1.40 -11.52 -7.12
CA THR A 47 -2.42 -11.13 -6.13
C THR A 47 -2.23 -11.84 -4.78
N GLY A 48 -1.78 -13.09 -4.81
CA GLY A 48 -1.35 -13.83 -3.62
C GLY A 48 -0.31 -13.06 -2.83
N THR A 49 0.70 -12.54 -3.53
CA THR A 49 1.85 -11.86 -2.90
C THR A 49 1.52 -10.44 -2.41
N ILE A 50 0.86 -9.62 -3.22
CA ILE A 50 0.67 -8.18 -2.91
C ILE A 50 -0.68 -7.85 -2.26
N SER A 51 -1.60 -8.80 -2.21
CA SER A 51 -2.94 -8.62 -1.62
C SER A 51 -3.25 -9.67 -0.55
N HIS A 52 -3.17 -10.96 -0.87
CA HIS A 52 -3.61 -12.01 0.06
C HIS A 52 -2.66 -12.14 1.25
N LEU A 53 -1.36 -12.23 1.03
CA LEU A 53 -0.36 -12.27 2.10
C LEU A 53 -0.46 -11.08 3.06
N PRO A 54 -0.52 -9.81 2.61
CA PRO A 54 -0.70 -8.67 3.51
C PRO A 54 -1.94 -8.78 4.42
N HIS A 55 -3.07 -9.28 3.90
CA HIS A 55 -4.27 -9.46 4.71
C HIS A 55 -4.11 -10.58 5.76
N ILE A 56 -3.46 -11.68 5.39
CA ILE A 56 -3.16 -12.77 6.31
C ILE A 56 -2.22 -12.27 7.42
N ILE A 57 -1.20 -11.51 7.09
CA ILE A 57 -0.27 -10.91 8.06
C ILE A 57 -1.02 -9.96 9.00
N ALA A 58 -1.82 -9.04 8.47
CA ALA A 58 -2.58 -8.10 9.27
C ALA A 58 -3.54 -8.82 10.25
N SER A 59 -4.27 -9.82 9.75
CA SER A 59 -5.18 -10.64 10.56
C SER A 59 -4.44 -11.44 11.62
N SER A 60 -3.31 -12.05 11.26
CA SER A 60 -2.48 -12.83 12.20
C SER A 60 -1.89 -11.96 13.28
N LEU A 61 -1.43 -10.75 12.93
CA LEU A 61 -0.91 -9.79 13.90
C LEU A 61 -1.99 -9.34 14.90
N VAL A 62 -3.20 -9.06 14.44
CA VAL A 62 -4.33 -8.72 15.32
C VAL A 62 -4.67 -9.89 16.25
N ASN A 63 -4.73 -11.11 15.72
CA ASN A 63 -5.02 -12.30 16.52
C ASN A 63 -3.92 -12.57 17.54
N TYR A 64 -2.64 -12.38 17.19
CA TYR A 64 -1.53 -12.51 18.10
C TYR A 64 -1.63 -11.50 19.25
N VAL A 65 -1.82 -10.22 18.94
CA VAL A 65 -1.98 -9.17 19.96
C VAL A 65 -3.18 -9.47 20.86
N LYS A 66 -4.32 -9.88 20.31
CA LYS A 66 -5.51 -10.26 21.06
C LYS A 66 -5.23 -11.41 22.07
N GLN A 67 -4.40 -12.39 21.69
CA GLN A 67 -4.05 -13.51 22.55
C GLN A 67 -3.00 -13.16 23.60
N ALA A 68 -2.07 -12.26 23.26
CA ALA A 68 -1.00 -11.82 24.13
C ALA A 68 -1.41 -10.69 25.10
N ASP A 69 -2.57 -10.06 24.88
CA ASP A 69 -3.00 -8.92 25.70
C ASP A 69 -3.34 -9.34 27.14
N THR A 70 -3.12 -8.42 28.04
CA THR A 70 -3.40 -8.60 29.47
C THR A 70 -4.90 -8.46 29.77
N LYS A 71 -5.30 -8.82 31.00
CA LYS A 71 -6.71 -8.60 31.45
C LYS A 71 -7.13 -7.13 31.44
N ASP A 72 -6.15 -6.23 31.57
CA ASP A 72 -6.36 -4.77 31.56
C ASP A 72 -6.36 -4.19 30.13
N GLU A 73 -6.30 -5.04 29.10
CA GLU A 73 -6.32 -4.66 27.69
C GLU A 73 -5.25 -3.59 27.32
N LEU A 74 -4.06 -3.67 27.93
CA LEU A 74 -3.01 -2.66 27.76
C LEU A 74 -2.52 -2.54 26.32
N MET A 75 -2.38 -3.65 25.59
CA MET A 75 -1.96 -3.60 24.19
C MET A 75 -3.03 -2.93 23.31
N LYS A 76 -4.30 -3.22 23.58
CA LYS A 76 -5.44 -2.57 22.89
C LYS A 76 -5.51 -1.08 23.22
N LEU A 77 -5.28 -0.70 24.48
CA LEU A 77 -5.26 0.69 24.91
C LEU A 77 -4.11 1.48 24.29
N LEU A 78 -2.91 0.88 24.22
CA LEU A 78 -1.70 1.52 23.73
C LEU A 78 -1.52 1.40 22.20
N ALA A 79 -2.43 0.70 21.50
CA ALA A 79 -2.39 0.55 20.06
C ALA A 79 -2.42 1.92 19.35
N ALA A 80 -1.26 2.35 18.89
CA ALA A 80 -1.04 3.64 18.23
C ALA A 80 -1.21 3.57 16.69
N GLY A 81 -0.97 4.69 16.01
CA GLY A 81 -1.18 4.85 14.58
C GLY A 81 -0.55 3.76 13.73
N GLY A 82 0.73 3.42 13.95
CA GLY A 82 1.43 2.40 13.16
C GLY A 82 0.75 1.02 13.20
N PHE A 83 0.30 0.57 14.40
CA PHE A 83 -0.44 -0.68 14.51
C PHE A 83 -1.79 -0.61 13.79
N LYS A 84 -2.53 0.50 13.97
CA LYS A 84 -3.84 0.69 13.33
C LYS A 84 -3.73 0.76 11.81
N ASP A 85 -2.68 1.40 11.30
CA ASP A 85 -2.45 1.54 9.86
C ASP A 85 -2.14 0.19 9.21
N ILE A 86 -1.22 -0.59 9.78
CA ILE A 86 -0.83 -1.89 9.23
C ILE A 86 -1.94 -2.94 9.34
N THR A 87 -2.77 -2.85 10.40
CA THR A 87 -3.86 -3.79 10.66
C THR A 87 -5.22 -3.35 10.11
N ARG A 88 -5.32 -2.17 9.50
CA ARG A 88 -6.59 -1.62 8.97
C ARG A 88 -7.32 -2.59 8.06
N ILE A 89 -6.60 -3.35 7.25
CA ILE A 89 -7.17 -4.31 6.30
C ILE A 89 -7.70 -5.58 6.97
N ALA A 90 -7.34 -5.86 8.23
CA ALA A 90 -7.87 -7.00 8.99
C ALA A 90 -9.39 -6.88 9.29
N SER A 91 -9.99 -5.69 9.11
CA SER A 91 -11.44 -5.47 9.28
C SER A 91 -12.27 -5.88 8.06
N SER A 92 -11.68 -6.56 7.08
CA SER A 92 -12.36 -7.03 5.87
C SER A 92 -13.33 -8.17 6.14
N SER A 93 -14.24 -8.43 5.18
CA SER A 93 -15.28 -9.48 5.31
C SER A 93 -14.69 -10.88 5.50
N PRO A 94 -15.01 -11.59 6.60
CA PRO A 94 -14.52 -12.95 6.82
C PRO A 94 -14.95 -13.93 5.74
N THR A 95 -16.18 -13.84 5.26
CA THR A 95 -16.72 -14.72 4.21
C THR A 95 -15.96 -14.55 2.90
N MET A 96 -15.67 -13.30 2.53
CA MET A 96 -14.89 -13.03 1.33
C MET A 96 -13.49 -13.64 1.44
N TRP A 97 -12.82 -13.46 2.57
CA TRP A 97 -11.46 -13.99 2.80
C TRP A 97 -11.43 -15.50 2.90
N GLN A 98 -12.47 -16.13 3.44
CA GLN A 98 -12.62 -17.58 3.39
C GLN A 98 -12.59 -18.09 1.94
N HIS A 99 -13.36 -17.47 1.04
CA HIS A 99 -13.38 -17.87 -0.37
C HIS A 99 -12.03 -17.61 -1.07
N ILE A 100 -11.40 -16.46 -0.84
CA ILE A 100 -10.10 -16.12 -1.40
C ILE A 100 -9.05 -17.16 -0.99
N CYS A 101 -8.95 -17.46 0.30
CA CYS A 101 -7.97 -18.42 0.82
C CYS A 101 -8.17 -19.83 0.25
N LEU A 102 -9.41 -20.26 0.08
CA LEU A 102 -9.70 -21.57 -0.49
C LEU A 102 -9.44 -21.64 -1.99
N LYS A 103 -9.72 -20.56 -2.73
CA LYS A 103 -9.54 -20.52 -4.19
C LYS A 103 -8.09 -20.39 -4.63
N ASN A 104 -7.29 -19.62 -3.89
CA ASN A 104 -5.86 -19.43 -4.19
C ASN A 104 -4.95 -20.14 -3.17
N LYS A 105 -5.42 -21.28 -2.64
CA LYS A 105 -4.79 -21.98 -1.51
C LYS A 105 -3.33 -22.27 -1.74
N ASP A 106 -2.99 -22.88 -2.87
CA ASP A 106 -1.64 -23.40 -3.10
C ASP A 106 -0.61 -22.26 -3.26
N ASN A 107 -0.95 -21.22 -3.99
CA ASN A 107 -0.11 -20.00 -4.06
C ASN A 107 0.04 -19.35 -2.68
N ILE A 108 -1.05 -19.20 -1.94
CA ILE A 108 -1.02 -18.58 -0.60
C ILE A 108 -0.10 -19.38 0.34
N LEU A 109 -0.17 -20.71 0.35
CA LEU A 109 0.68 -21.55 1.19
C LEU A 109 2.16 -21.41 0.82
N ASN A 110 2.50 -21.46 -0.47
CA ASN A 110 3.87 -21.28 -0.94
C ASN A 110 4.43 -19.91 -0.58
N ILE A 111 3.62 -18.85 -0.77
CA ILE A 111 4.01 -17.47 -0.44
C ILE A 111 4.18 -17.31 1.06
N LEU A 112 3.31 -17.91 1.86
CA LEU A 112 3.37 -17.85 3.31
C LEU A 112 4.61 -18.55 3.85
N ASP A 113 4.98 -19.71 3.32
CA ASP A 113 6.21 -20.39 3.67
C ASP A 113 7.45 -19.53 3.38
N ALA A 114 7.52 -18.95 2.18
CA ALA A 114 8.61 -18.04 1.82
C ALA A 114 8.66 -16.81 2.74
N TYR A 115 7.51 -16.29 3.17
CA TYR A 115 7.45 -15.18 4.11
C TYR A 115 7.88 -15.58 5.54
N MET A 116 7.50 -16.76 6.00
CA MET A 116 7.97 -17.29 7.28
C MET A 116 9.50 -17.42 7.31
N ASP A 117 10.12 -17.82 6.20
CA ASP A 117 11.58 -17.87 6.09
C ASP A 117 12.22 -16.48 6.15
N LYS A 118 11.55 -15.45 5.62
CA LYS A 118 11.98 -14.05 5.82
C LYS A 118 11.91 -13.63 7.28
N LEU A 119 10.89 -14.05 8.01
CA LEU A 119 10.81 -13.77 9.44
C LEU A 119 11.90 -14.49 10.24
N LYS A 120 12.23 -15.75 9.90
CA LYS A 120 13.35 -16.46 10.51
C LYS A 120 14.70 -15.78 10.23
N GLN A 121 14.88 -15.30 8.99
CA GLN A 121 16.10 -14.59 8.59
C GLN A 121 16.32 -13.33 9.43
N ILE A 122 15.30 -12.48 9.60
CA ILE A 122 15.44 -11.28 10.44
C ILE A 122 15.60 -11.65 11.92
N ALA A 123 14.94 -12.70 12.40
CA ALA A 123 15.11 -13.18 13.75
C ALA A 123 16.57 -13.59 14.05
N SER A 124 17.22 -14.32 13.12
CA SER A 124 18.65 -14.68 13.25
C SER A 124 19.56 -13.46 13.27
N ILE A 125 19.33 -12.49 12.37
CA ILE A 125 20.10 -11.23 12.35
C ILE A 125 20.00 -10.49 13.70
N ILE A 126 18.82 -10.50 14.32
CA ILE A 126 18.59 -9.86 15.62
C ILE A 126 19.26 -10.69 16.74
N GLU A 127 19.17 -12.02 16.70
CA GLU A 127 19.78 -12.92 17.68
C GLU A 127 21.32 -12.79 17.69
N ASP A 128 21.91 -12.63 16.50
CA ASP A 128 23.34 -12.43 16.30
C ASP A 128 23.82 -11.00 16.67
N GLU A 129 22.91 -10.10 17.05
CA GLU A 129 23.17 -8.68 17.29
C GLU A 129 23.91 -7.99 16.12
N ASP A 130 23.66 -8.46 14.89
CA ASP A 130 24.31 -7.91 13.67
C ASP A 130 23.74 -6.54 13.32
N GLU A 131 24.33 -5.49 13.91
CA GLU A 131 23.91 -4.10 13.69
C GLU A 131 23.87 -3.72 12.20
N GLN A 132 24.87 -4.15 11.42
CA GLN A 132 24.95 -3.84 10.00
C GLN A 132 23.88 -4.62 9.20
N GLY A 133 23.61 -5.86 9.54
CA GLY A 133 22.57 -6.68 8.96
C GLY A 133 21.17 -6.09 9.24
N ILE A 134 20.93 -5.67 10.49
CA ILE A 134 19.68 -5.00 10.87
C ILE A 134 19.50 -3.71 10.04
N TYR A 135 20.53 -2.87 9.97
CA TYR A 135 20.47 -1.63 9.18
C TYR A 135 20.14 -1.92 7.70
N GLN A 136 20.85 -2.86 7.09
CA GLN A 136 20.65 -3.21 5.68
C GLN A 136 19.25 -3.77 5.41
N TRP A 137 18.70 -4.55 6.34
CA TRP A 137 17.35 -5.08 6.22
C TRP A 137 16.30 -3.97 6.07
N PHE A 138 16.34 -3.00 6.97
CA PHE A 138 15.39 -1.88 6.93
C PHE A 138 15.67 -0.89 5.80
N ASP A 139 16.93 -0.64 5.48
CA ASP A 139 17.31 0.23 4.37
C ASP A 139 16.84 -0.32 3.01
N SER A 140 17.02 -1.61 2.78
CA SER A 140 16.56 -2.29 1.56
C SER A 140 15.03 -2.18 1.41
N SER A 141 14.28 -2.46 2.47
CA SER A 141 12.82 -2.37 2.46
C SER A 141 12.34 -0.92 2.23
N ARG A 142 12.97 0.07 2.86
CA ARG A 142 12.71 1.49 2.66
C ARG A 142 12.91 1.89 1.20
N ASN A 143 14.04 1.49 0.62
CA ASN A 143 14.39 1.84 -0.76
C ASN A 143 13.41 1.23 -1.75
N TYR A 144 13.06 -0.05 -1.58
CA TYR A 144 12.04 -0.70 -2.41
C TYR A 144 10.67 -0.05 -2.24
N ARG A 145 10.22 0.21 -1.00
CA ARG A 145 8.94 0.88 -0.74
C ARG A 145 8.84 2.24 -1.40
N ASN A 146 9.94 3.01 -1.38
CA ASN A 146 10.00 4.33 -2.00
C ASN A 146 10.04 4.28 -3.53
N SER A 147 10.47 3.17 -4.12
CA SER A 147 10.46 2.95 -5.58
C SER A 147 9.06 2.62 -6.12
N ILE A 148 8.14 2.17 -5.25
CA ILE A 148 6.76 1.86 -5.66
C ILE A 148 6.07 3.16 -6.08
N PRO A 149 5.61 3.28 -7.33
CA PRO A 149 4.96 4.50 -7.79
C PRO A 149 3.70 4.79 -6.98
N ASN A 150 3.55 6.01 -6.50
CA ASN A 150 2.29 6.50 -5.94
C ASN A 150 1.29 6.69 -7.09
N ARG A 151 0.76 5.59 -7.64
CA ARG A 151 -0.23 5.59 -8.72
C ARG A 151 -1.65 5.90 -8.25
N SER A 152 -1.85 6.47 -7.07
CA SER A 152 -3.15 6.98 -6.66
C SER A 152 -3.60 8.22 -7.44
N SER A 153 -2.76 8.68 -8.36
CA SER A 153 -3.05 9.80 -9.22
C SER A 153 -2.95 9.32 -10.68
N GLY A 154 -4.07 9.29 -11.39
CA GLY A 154 -4.06 9.44 -12.86
C GLY A 154 -3.16 10.63 -13.27
N PRO A 155 -3.25 11.24 -14.46
CA PRO A 155 -2.35 12.30 -14.92
C PRO A 155 -2.43 13.59 -14.08
N ILE A 156 -2.61 13.47 -12.77
CA ILE A 156 -2.46 14.53 -11.80
C ILE A 156 -0.96 14.72 -11.63
N LYS A 157 -0.50 15.91 -11.98
CA LYS A 157 0.85 16.42 -11.74
C LYS A 157 1.34 16.00 -10.36
N LYS A 158 2.65 15.70 -10.24
CA LYS A 158 3.30 15.35 -8.98
C LYS A 158 2.71 16.12 -7.81
N VAL A 159 2.12 15.41 -6.86
CA VAL A 159 1.63 16.01 -5.62
C VAL A 159 2.85 16.16 -4.70
N PHE A 160 3.13 17.38 -4.31
CA PHE A 160 4.15 17.67 -3.30
C PHE A 160 3.44 17.89 -1.97
N ALA A 161 3.89 17.21 -0.92
CA ALA A 161 3.48 17.54 0.44
C ALA A 161 4.27 18.79 0.88
N VAL A 162 3.54 19.83 1.26
CA VAL A 162 4.12 21.05 1.84
C VAL A 162 3.75 21.05 3.32
N TYR A 163 4.74 21.03 4.17
CA TYR A 163 4.57 21.19 5.62
C TYR A 163 4.79 22.65 5.97
N CYS A 164 3.81 23.25 6.61
CA CYS A 164 3.89 24.63 7.07
C CYS A 164 3.59 24.69 8.55
N ASP A 165 4.46 25.35 9.31
CA ASP A 165 4.13 25.77 10.67
C ASP A 165 3.30 27.04 10.60
N ILE A 166 2.12 27.00 11.18
CA ILE A 166 1.22 28.14 11.24
C ILE A 166 0.97 28.51 12.70
N ILE A 167 0.99 29.81 12.96
CA ILE A 167 0.54 30.33 14.24
C ILE A 167 -0.98 30.11 14.29
N ASP A 168 -1.47 29.64 15.44
CA ASP A 168 -2.91 29.40 15.65
C ASP A 168 -3.68 30.73 15.78
N GLU A 169 -3.89 31.36 14.62
CA GLU A 169 -4.64 32.62 14.48
C GLU A 169 -5.83 32.44 13.55
N ALA A 170 -6.92 33.16 13.84
CA ALA A 170 -8.09 33.15 12.98
C ALA A 170 -7.74 33.64 11.56
N GLY A 171 -7.99 32.78 10.56
CA GLY A 171 -7.70 33.06 9.15
C GLY A 171 -6.39 32.52 8.60
N GLY A 172 -5.53 31.87 9.40
CA GLY A 172 -4.25 31.29 8.95
C GLY A 172 -4.41 30.32 7.79
N ILE A 173 -5.40 29.41 7.86
CA ILE A 173 -5.70 28.46 6.76
C ILE A 173 -6.17 29.19 5.50
N ALA A 174 -6.97 30.23 5.63
CA ALA A 174 -7.46 31.04 4.50
C ALA A 174 -6.30 31.75 3.79
N THR A 175 -5.35 32.28 4.55
CA THR A 175 -4.13 32.93 4.03
C THR A 175 -3.31 31.96 3.22
N ILE A 176 -3.03 30.73 3.72
CA ILE A 176 -2.31 29.69 2.98
C ILE A 176 -3.07 29.28 1.72
N ALA A 177 -4.39 29.07 1.81
CA ALA A 177 -5.20 28.73 0.65
C ALA A 177 -5.15 29.82 -0.43
N THR A 178 -5.14 31.06 -0.06
CA THR A 178 -5.02 32.22 -0.98
C THR A 178 -3.65 32.24 -1.64
N ILE A 179 -2.58 32.04 -0.87
CA ILE A 179 -1.20 31.97 -1.40
C ILE A 179 -1.05 30.83 -2.39
N LEU A 180 -1.62 29.65 -2.09
CA LEU A 180 -1.58 28.48 -2.96
C LEU A 180 -2.46 28.64 -4.20
N ALA A 181 -3.55 29.39 -4.14
CA ALA A 181 -4.44 29.68 -5.26
C ALA A 181 -3.87 30.73 -6.23
N ASP A 182 -2.97 31.58 -5.80
CA ASP A 182 -2.32 32.56 -6.67
C ASP A 182 -1.36 31.84 -7.64
N ARG A 183 -1.70 31.85 -8.93
CA ARG A 183 -0.91 31.23 -10.00
C ARG A 183 0.53 31.77 -10.11
N LYS A 184 0.84 32.90 -9.49
CA LYS A 184 2.20 33.45 -9.41
C LYS A 184 3.07 32.73 -8.37
N SER A 185 2.49 32.03 -7.41
CA SER A 185 3.23 31.26 -6.39
C SER A 185 4.00 30.05 -6.93
N THR A 186 3.72 29.60 -8.17
CA THR A 186 4.53 28.56 -8.85
C THR A 186 5.95 29.03 -9.21
N ARG A 187 6.31 30.27 -8.93
CA ARG A 187 7.63 30.89 -9.11
C ARG A 187 8.31 31.27 -7.80
N LEU A 188 7.92 30.72 -6.68
CA LEU A 188 8.71 30.83 -5.46
C LEU A 188 9.99 30.02 -5.63
N ASN A 189 10.97 30.71 -6.19
CA ASN A 189 12.35 30.28 -6.22
C ASN A 189 12.83 30.01 -4.79
N SER A 190 13.57 28.94 -4.66
CA SER A 190 14.40 28.56 -3.52
C SER A 190 15.54 29.54 -3.21
N SER A 191 15.28 30.83 -3.26
CA SER A 191 16.24 31.86 -2.85
C SER A 191 15.54 32.83 -1.90
N HIS A 192 16.04 32.80 -0.70
CA HIS A 192 15.73 33.64 0.45
C HIS A 192 14.77 33.06 1.50
N GLY A 193 15.37 32.45 2.45
CA GLY A 193 14.82 32.31 3.75
C GLY A 193 15.85 32.32 4.84
N LYS A 194 16.67 33.32 4.94
CA LYS A 194 17.18 33.73 6.24
C LYS A 194 16.13 34.70 6.79
N LEU A 195 15.36 34.24 7.74
CA LEU A 195 14.67 35.09 8.70
C LEU A 195 15.34 34.90 10.04
N SER A 196 15.94 35.98 10.46
CA SER A 196 16.50 36.23 11.79
C SER A 196 15.44 36.02 12.88
#